data_824f807f2be5bb836c54b0b8e618aa05
#
_entry.id   824f807f2be5bb836c54b0b8e618aa05
#
_cell.length_a   1.000
_cell.length_b   1.000
_cell.length_c   1.000
_cell.angle_alpha   90.00
_cell.angle_beta   90.00
_cell.angle_gamma   90.00
#
_symmetry.space_group_name_H-M   'P 1'
#
loop_
_entity.id
_entity.type
_entity.pdbx_description
1 polymer ?
#
loop_
_entity_poly.entity_id
_entity_poly.type
_entity_poly.pdbx_seq_one_letter_code
_entity_poly.pdbx_strand_id
1 'polypeptide(L)'
;MTSTLYLFGSAAPPVFDIATVIRDAQARGFDVCLGLTPTANRWLGDQLPALAELTGHPVRSEYKLPGEPDVWPKADVILLAPATFNTVNSWAAGITRDFVVGVVAEGIGKRIPMVTMPCVNAAYVQHRAFERSVADLREMGVQVLYGEGGFVPNQPGSGKPKEYPWQLALDAVQSMVDGKSAEPA
;
A
#
# COMPACT_ATOMS: atom_id res chain seq x y z
N MET A 1 10.62 12.31 -16.14
CA MET A 1 10.89 10.88 -15.92
C MET A 1 9.65 10.27 -15.30
N THR A 2 9.29 9.04 -15.66
CA THR A 2 8.16 8.33 -15.08
C THR A 2 8.56 7.84 -13.69
N SER A 3 7.79 8.17 -12.65
CA SER A 3 8.07 7.71 -11.28
C SER A 3 7.53 6.31 -11.04
N THR A 4 8.31 5.45 -10.40
CA THR A 4 7.91 4.09 -10.05
C THR A 4 7.14 4.08 -8.74
N LEU A 5 5.88 3.64 -8.81
CA LEU A 5 5.02 3.40 -7.66
C LEU A 5 4.99 1.91 -7.30
N TYR A 6 5.41 1.56 -6.08
CA TYR A 6 5.06 0.27 -5.52
C TYR A 6 3.68 0.37 -4.88
N LEU A 7 2.69 -0.24 -5.52
CA LEU A 7 1.32 -0.36 -5.02
C LEU A 7 1.17 -1.69 -4.29
N PHE A 8 0.96 -1.65 -2.99
CA PHE A 8 0.73 -2.82 -2.17
C PHE A 8 -0.71 -2.90 -1.69
N GLY A 9 -1.28 -4.12 -1.70
CA GLY A 9 -2.63 -4.39 -1.21
C GLY A 9 -2.70 -5.52 -0.20
N SER A 10 -3.43 -5.30 0.90
CA SER A 10 -3.78 -6.35 1.87
C SER A 10 -5.17 -6.90 1.60
N ALA A 11 -5.51 -8.04 2.23
CA ALA A 11 -6.79 -8.71 2.09
C ALA A 11 -7.93 -7.97 2.82
N ALA A 12 -8.31 -6.83 2.27
CA ALA A 12 -9.55 -6.13 2.61
C ALA A 12 -10.37 -5.91 1.33
N PRO A 13 -11.72 -5.87 1.41
CA PRO A 13 -12.59 -5.87 0.22
C PRO A 13 -12.26 -4.83 -0.85
N PRO A 14 -11.78 -3.61 -0.55
CA PRO A 14 -11.40 -2.65 -1.59
C PRO A 14 -10.29 -3.15 -2.53
N VAL A 15 -9.53 -4.20 -2.16
CA VAL A 15 -8.48 -4.77 -3.04
C VAL A 15 -9.04 -5.30 -4.36
N PHE A 16 -10.33 -5.65 -4.42
CA PHE A 16 -10.97 -6.09 -5.66
C PHE A 16 -11.10 -4.97 -6.71
N ASP A 17 -10.91 -3.71 -6.33
CA ASP A 17 -10.89 -2.57 -7.26
C ASP A 17 -9.48 -2.22 -7.75
N ILE A 18 -8.45 -3.01 -7.39
CA ILE A 18 -7.04 -2.71 -7.63
C ILE A 18 -6.70 -2.45 -9.11
N ALA A 19 -7.35 -3.14 -10.04
CA ALA A 19 -7.15 -2.93 -11.47
C ALA A 19 -7.54 -1.50 -11.91
N THR A 20 -8.59 -0.94 -11.34
CA THR A 20 -8.99 0.46 -11.58
C THR A 20 -7.96 1.41 -10.98
N VAL A 21 -7.50 1.13 -9.77
CA VAL A 21 -6.47 1.95 -9.10
C VAL A 21 -5.16 1.97 -9.87
N ILE A 22 -4.74 0.83 -10.44
CA ILE A 22 -3.57 0.76 -11.32
C ILE A 22 -3.74 1.68 -12.53
N ARG A 23 -4.89 1.64 -13.23
CA ARG A 23 -5.16 2.51 -14.39
C ARG A 23 -5.14 3.99 -13.99
N ASP A 24 -5.75 4.33 -12.85
CA ASP A 24 -5.77 5.71 -12.34
C ASP A 24 -4.35 6.21 -12.00
N ALA A 25 -3.51 5.36 -11.41
CA ALA A 25 -2.12 5.68 -11.14
C ALA A 25 -1.31 5.84 -12.45
N GLN A 26 -1.50 4.94 -13.42
CA GLN A 26 -0.87 5.05 -14.74
C GLN A 26 -1.31 6.32 -15.50
N ALA A 27 -2.57 6.70 -15.40
CA ALA A 27 -3.08 7.95 -15.98
C ALA A 27 -2.44 9.20 -15.35
N ARG A 28 -1.93 9.10 -14.11
CA ARG A 28 -1.15 10.12 -13.42
C ARG A 28 0.35 10.08 -13.78
N GLY A 29 0.77 9.15 -14.62
CA GLY A 29 2.16 9.02 -15.10
C GLY A 29 3.05 8.11 -14.26
N PHE A 30 2.48 7.25 -13.41
CA PHE A 30 3.26 6.27 -12.65
C PHE A 30 3.53 5.00 -13.45
N ASP A 31 4.75 4.46 -13.32
CA ASP A 31 5.07 3.06 -13.58
C ASP A 31 4.73 2.25 -12.34
N VAL A 32 3.74 1.34 -12.44
CA VAL A 32 3.15 0.67 -11.28
C VAL A 32 3.66 -0.76 -11.15
N CYS A 33 4.23 -1.09 -9.99
CA CYS A 33 4.57 -2.46 -9.60
C CYS A 33 3.61 -2.93 -8.48
N LEU A 34 2.84 -3.99 -8.76
CA LEU A 34 1.83 -4.50 -7.83
C LEU A 34 2.38 -5.59 -6.91
N GLY A 35 2.26 -5.39 -5.60
CA GLY A 35 2.51 -6.39 -4.58
C GLY A 35 1.28 -6.66 -3.72
N LEU A 36 1.07 -7.92 -3.36
CA LEU A 36 -0.09 -8.36 -2.59
C LEU A 36 0.35 -9.16 -1.37
N THR A 37 -0.32 -8.97 -0.25
CA THR A 37 -0.17 -9.92 0.87
C THR A 37 -0.62 -11.31 0.43
N PRO A 38 -0.13 -12.40 1.03
CA PRO A 38 -0.45 -13.76 0.59
C PRO A 38 -1.96 -14.04 0.51
N THR A 39 -2.74 -13.49 1.43
CA THR A 39 -4.20 -13.65 1.40
C THR A 39 -4.84 -12.84 0.28
N ALA A 40 -4.41 -11.59 0.05
CA ALA A 40 -4.90 -10.78 -1.07
C ALA A 40 -4.56 -11.43 -2.43
N ASN A 41 -3.36 -11.99 -2.55
CA ASN A 41 -2.93 -12.73 -3.73
C ASN A 41 -3.85 -13.92 -4.03
N ARG A 42 -4.23 -14.70 -2.98
CA ARG A 42 -5.20 -15.79 -3.15
C ARG A 42 -6.60 -15.29 -3.57
N TRP A 43 -7.06 -14.15 -3.02
CA TRP A 43 -8.36 -13.60 -3.38
C TRP A 43 -8.43 -13.16 -4.85
N LEU A 44 -7.32 -12.67 -5.39
CA LEU A 44 -7.22 -12.17 -6.76
C LEU A 44 -6.70 -13.22 -7.75
N GLY A 45 -6.51 -14.46 -7.33
CA GLY A 45 -5.84 -15.53 -8.04
C GLY A 45 -6.07 -15.57 -9.55
N ASP A 46 -7.33 -15.62 -9.99
CA ASP A 46 -7.68 -15.68 -11.42
C ASP A 46 -7.40 -14.35 -12.16
N GLN A 47 -7.22 -13.24 -11.43
CA GLN A 47 -6.97 -11.92 -12.01
C GLN A 47 -5.46 -11.62 -12.13
N LEU A 48 -4.58 -12.37 -11.46
CA LEU A 48 -3.15 -12.06 -11.40
C LEU A 48 -2.47 -11.96 -12.77
N PRO A 49 -2.76 -12.83 -13.79
CA PRO A 49 -2.19 -12.68 -15.12
C PRO A 49 -2.58 -11.35 -15.79
N ALA A 50 -3.85 -10.97 -15.69
CA ALA A 50 -4.35 -9.70 -16.26
C ALA A 50 -3.78 -8.47 -15.53
N LEU A 51 -3.54 -8.56 -14.22
CA LEU A 51 -2.91 -7.50 -13.43
C LEU A 51 -1.42 -7.36 -13.79
N ALA A 52 -0.72 -8.46 -14.03
CA ALA A 52 0.67 -8.44 -14.50
C ALA A 52 0.78 -7.83 -15.90
N GLU A 53 -0.14 -8.18 -16.81
CA GLU A 53 -0.21 -7.58 -18.14
C GLU A 53 -0.52 -6.07 -18.05
N LEU A 54 -1.46 -5.66 -17.20
CA LEU A 54 -1.85 -4.27 -17.01
C LEU A 54 -0.69 -3.39 -16.51
N THR A 55 0.11 -3.91 -15.59
CA THR A 55 1.26 -3.19 -15.04
C THR A 55 2.52 -3.30 -15.91
N GLY A 56 2.63 -4.32 -16.75
CA GLY A 56 3.86 -4.68 -17.45
C GLY A 56 4.93 -5.29 -16.55
N HIS A 57 4.59 -5.57 -15.28
CA HIS A 57 5.48 -6.16 -14.28
C HIS A 57 4.84 -7.39 -13.64
N PRO A 58 5.64 -8.39 -13.20
CA PRO A 58 5.09 -9.53 -12.46
C PRO A 58 4.47 -9.06 -11.13
N VAL A 59 3.27 -9.57 -10.81
CA VAL A 59 2.66 -9.38 -9.48
C VAL A 59 3.45 -10.19 -8.46
N ARG A 60 3.79 -9.58 -7.33
CA ARG A 60 4.57 -10.25 -6.28
C ARG A 60 3.79 -10.39 -4.98
N SER A 61 3.98 -11.52 -4.32
CA SER A 61 3.40 -11.80 -2.98
C SER A 61 4.39 -12.49 -2.04
N GLU A 62 5.55 -12.87 -2.56
CA GLU A 62 6.56 -13.63 -1.83
C GLU A 62 7.96 -13.04 -2.03
N TYR A 63 8.84 -13.31 -1.09
CA TYR A 63 10.25 -12.98 -1.22
C TYR A 63 10.88 -13.79 -2.36
N LYS A 64 11.82 -13.17 -3.08
CA LYS A 64 12.64 -13.89 -4.05
C LYS A 64 13.63 -14.80 -3.33
N LEU A 65 14.07 -15.84 -4.03
CA LEU A 65 15.17 -16.67 -3.54
C LEU A 65 16.51 -15.91 -3.56
N PRO A 66 17.45 -16.24 -2.68
CA PRO A 66 18.80 -15.65 -2.72
C PRO A 66 19.44 -15.85 -4.10
N GLY A 67 19.95 -14.76 -4.67
CA GLY A 67 20.60 -14.76 -5.99
C GLY A 67 19.68 -14.51 -7.18
N GLU A 68 18.37 -14.49 -7.00
CA GLU A 68 17.45 -14.08 -8.07
C GLU A 68 17.53 -12.57 -8.31
N PRO A 69 17.45 -12.11 -9.57
CA PRO A 69 17.47 -10.68 -9.89
C PRO A 69 16.22 -9.97 -9.39
N ASP A 70 16.32 -8.66 -9.19
CA ASP A 70 15.14 -7.83 -8.97
C ASP A 70 14.35 -7.70 -10.27
N VAL A 71 13.04 -7.97 -10.18
CA VAL A 71 12.13 -7.93 -11.33
C VAL A 71 11.38 -6.61 -11.45
N TRP A 72 11.54 -5.72 -10.48
CA TRP A 72 10.96 -4.38 -10.47
C TRP A 72 12.06 -3.31 -10.48
N PRO A 73 11.85 -2.16 -11.12
CA PRO A 73 12.70 -0.99 -10.94
C PRO A 73 12.62 -0.51 -9.47
N LYS A 74 13.55 0.37 -9.07
CA LYS A 74 13.53 0.93 -7.70
C LYS A 74 12.30 1.82 -7.51
N ALA A 75 11.65 1.71 -6.34
CA ALA A 75 10.52 2.56 -6.02
C ALA A 75 10.96 4.01 -5.75
N ASP A 76 10.23 4.96 -6.32
CA ASP A 76 10.28 6.37 -5.97
C ASP A 76 9.33 6.70 -4.82
N VAL A 77 8.21 5.98 -4.75
CA VAL A 77 7.16 6.11 -3.73
C VAL A 77 6.47 4.77 -3.51
N ILE A 78 5.94 4.56 -2.31
CA ILE A 78 5.20 3.35 -1.95
C ILE A 78 3.80 3.75 -1.45
N LEU A 79 2.78 3.05 -1.94
CA LEU A 79 1.41 3.08 -1.42
C LEU A 79 1.03 1.70 -0.90
N LEU A 80 0.72 1.59 0.38
CA LEU A 80 0.12 0.39 0.96
C LEU A 80 -1.36 0.66 1.28
N ALA A 81 -2.24 0.26 0.39
CA ALA A 81 -3.69 0.41 0.49
C ALA A 81 -4.41 -0.69 -0.33
N PRO A 82 -5.48 -1.31 0.20
CA PRO A 82 -5.93 -1.17 1.58
C PRO A 82 -4.95 -1.85 2.55
N ALA A 83 -4.78 -1.30 3.74
CA ALA A 83 -3.97 -1.91 4.80
C ALA A 83 -4.88 -2.48 5.90
N THR A 84 -4.83 -3.79 6.12
CA THR A 84 -5.61 -4.44 7.19
C THR A 84 -5.04 -4.15 8.58
N PHE A 85 -5.83 -4.38 9.62
CA PHE A 85 -5.40 -4.30 11.02
C PHE A 85 -4.09 -5.09 11.26
N ASN A 86 -4.03 -6.32 10.73
CA ASN A 86 -2.85 -7.15 10.88
C ASN A 86 -1.62 -6.57 10.19
N THR A 87 -1.79 -6.05 8.98
CA THR A 87 -0.70 -5.46 8.19
C THR A 87 -0.14 -4.19 8.86
N VAL A 88 -1.02 -3.30 9.33
CA VAL A 88 -0.62 -2.06 10.04
C VAL A 88 0.17 -2.39 11.30
N ASN A 89 -0.35 -3.32 12.13
CA ASN A 89 0.32 -3.69 13.38
C ASN A 89 1.64 -4.44 13.14
N SER A 90 1.68 -5.34 12.17
CA SER A 90 2.91 -6.08 11.84
C SER A 90 3.99 -5.12 11.33
N TRP A 91 3.63 -4.17 10.49
CA TRP A 91 4.57 -3.17 9.98
C TRP A 91 5.13 -2.30 11.10
N ALA A 92 4.28 -1.69 11.91
CA ALA A 92 4.70 -0.85 13.03
C ALA A 92 5.58 -1.61 14.05
N ALA A 93 5.30 -2.90 14.26
CA ALA A 93 6.07 -3.77 15.15
C ALA A 93 7.33 -4.37 14.51
N GLY A 94 7.59 -4.13 13.22
CA GLY A 94 8.73 -4.72 12.49
C GLY A 94 8.62 -6.23 12.28
N ILE A 95 7.41 -6.79 12.27
CA ILE A 95 7.17 -8.23 12.07
C ILE A 95 6.99 -8.51 10.57
N THR A 96 8.08 -8.81 9.88
CA THR A 96 8.17 -8.92 8.42
C THR A 96 7.95 -10.33 7.90
N ARG A 97 6.84 -10.97 8.26
CA ARG A 97 6.54 -12.35 7.87
C ARG A 97 6.21 -12.52 6.40
N ASP A 98 5.65 -11.50 5.76
CA ASP A 98 5.34 -11.52 4.33
C ASP A 98 6.14 -10.46 3.57
N PHE A 99 6.21 -10.65 2.26
CA PHE A 99 6.97 -9.80 1.35
C PHE A 99 6.54 -8.33 1.43
N VAL A 100 5.25 -8.05 1.47
CA VAL A 100 4.72 -6.67 1.48
C VAL A 100 5.20 -5.94 2.72
N VAL A 101 5.00 -6.54 3.90
CA VAL A 101 5.44 -5.93 5.17
C VAL A 101 6.96 -5.79 5.22
N GLY A 102 7.69 -6.76 4.66
CA GLY A 102 9.15 -6.67 4.58
C GLY A 102 9.63 -5.48 3.76
N VAL A 103 9.03 -5.28 2.58
CA VAL A 103 9.42 -4.16 1.70
C VAL A 103 9.09 -2.80 2.32
N VAL A 104 7.91 -2.63 2.91
CA VAL A 104 7.55 -1.34 3.54
C VAL A 104 8.35 -1.07 4.82
N ALA A 105 8.70 -2.10 5.59
CA ALA A 105 9.57 -1.96 6.75
C ALA A 105 11.00 -1.53 6.35
N GLU A 106 11.56 -2.16 5.32
CA GLU A 106 12.86 -1.79 4.76
C GLU A 106 12.83 -0.40 4.12
N GLY A 107 11.70 -0.04 3.51
CA GLY A 107 11.45 1.27 2.90
C GLY A 107 11.63 2.44 3.86
N ILE A 108 11.30 2.27 5.15
CA ILE A 108 11.56 3.26 6.20
C ILE A 108 13.06 3.56 6.27
N GLY A 109 13.88 2.52 6.40
CA GLY A 109 15.35 2.66 6.47
C GLY A 109 15.97 3.24 5.19
N LYS A 110 15.37 2.95 4.04
CA LYS A 110 15.75 3.50 2.73
C LYS A 110 15.25 4.92 2.50
N ARG A 111 14.43 5.47 3.40
CA ARG A 111 13.80 6.79 3.29
C ARG A 111 12.97 6.95 2.02
N ILE A 112 12.33 5.89 1.55
CA ILE A 112 11.38 5.96 0.45
C ILE A 112 10.11 6.64 0.97
N PRO A 113 9.55 7.65 0.29
CA PRO A 113 8.27 8.24 0.68
C PRO A 113 7.17 7.19 0.68
N MET A 114 6.36 7.16 1.73
CA MET A 114 5.32 6.14 1.90
C MET A 114 4.01 6.71 2.36
N VAL A 115 2.95 6.26 1.71
CA VAL A 115 1.56 6.50 2.09
C VAL A 115 0.92 5.17 2.45
N THR A 116 0.11 5.15 3.50
CA THR A 116 -0.77 4.01 3.78
C THR A 116 -2.18 4.48 4.12
N MET A 117 -3.16 3.71 3.69
CA MET A 117 -4.55 3.95 4.03
C MET A 117 -5.17 2.65 4.60
N PRO A 118 -5.48 2.62 5.91
CA PRO A 118 -6.08 1.47 6.54
C PRO A 118 -7.47 1.16 5.98
N CYS A 119 -7.86 -0.12 6.06
CA CYS A 119 -9.24 -0.56 5.87
C CYS A 119 -9.60 -1.50 7.03
N VAL A 120 -10.14 -0.93 8.09
CA VAL A 120 -10.46 -1.60 9.35
C VAL A 120 -11.85 -1.19 9.81
N ASN A 121 -12.54 -2.03 10.59
CA ASN A 121 -13.83 -1.64 11.17
C ASN A 121 -13.67 -0.96 12.54
N ALA A 122 -14.75 -0.33 13.01
CA ALA A 122 -14.76 0.44 14.26
C ALA A 122 -14.43 -0.38 15.51
N ALA A 123 -14.62 -1.70 15.50
CA ALA A 123 -14.24 -2.57 16.62
C ALA A 123 -12.72 -2.77 16.68
N TYR A 124 -12.06 -2.96 15.53
CA TYR A 124 -10.59 -3.08 15.50
C TYR A 124 -9.87 -1.83 16.00
N VAL A 125 -10.39 -0.64 15.72
CA VAL A 125 -9.74 0.60 16.14
C VAL A 125 -9.82 0.84 17.64
N GLN A 126 -10.72 0.14 18.38
CA GLN A 126 -10.75 0.15 19.83
C GLN A 126 -9.60 -0.64 20.48
N HIS A 127 -8.93 -1.49 19.69
CA HIS A 127 -7.78 -2.22 20.21
C HIS A 127 -6.56 -1.29 20.27
N ARG A 128 -6.03 -1.10 21.47
CA ARG A 128 -4.91 -0.18 21.76
C ARG A 128 -3.69 -0.34 20.84
N ALA A 129 -3.48 -1.51 20.25
CA ALA A 129 -2.39 -1.74 19.32
C ALA A 129 -2.55 -0.91 18.05
N PHE A 130 -3.77 -0.72 17.54
CA PHE A 130 -4.00 -0.01 16.29
C PHE A 130 -3.62 1.47 16.40
N GLU A 131 -4.11 2.16 17.44
CA GLU A 131 -3.79 3.57 17.67
C GLU A 131 -2.29 3.78 17.84
N ARG A 132 -1.63 2.93 18.63
CA ARG A 132 -0.18 2.96 18.81
C ARG A 132 0.55 2.72 17.49
N SER A 133 0.16 1.71 16.72
CA SER A 133 0.80 1.41 15.44
C SER A 133 0.67 2.54 14.43
N VAL A 134 -0.48 3.22 14.39
CA VAL A 134 -0.67 4.41 13.54
C VAL A 134 0.25 5.54 13.99
N ALA A 135 0.39 5.77 15.30
CA ALA A 135 1.30 6.79 15.84
C ALA A 135 2.75 6.47 15.52
N ASP A 136 3.18 5.22 15.75
CA ASP A 136 4.54 4.75 15.48
C ASP A 136 4.90 4.90 13.98
N LEU A 137 4.00 4.52 13.06
CA LEU A 137 4.22 4.69 11.62
C LEU A 137 4.35 6.16 11.23
N ARG A 138 3.53 7.04 11.79
CA ARG A 138 3.61 8.50 11.55
C ARG A 138 4.94 9.06 12.06
N GLU A 139 5.40 8.65 13.24
CA GLU A 139 6.69 9.05 13.79
C GLU A 139 7.86 8.57 12.93
N MET A 140 7.73 7.41 12.31
CA MET A 140 8.70 6.89 11.33
C MET A 140 8.61 7.55 9.93
N GLY A 141 7.77 8.56 9.76
CA GLY A 141 7.66 9.34 8.51
C GLY A 141 6.68 8.79 7.48
N VAL A 142 5.85 7.81 7.83
CA VAL A 142 4.80 7.29 6.95
C VAL A 142 3.58 8.20 7.01
N GLN A 143 3.05 8.63 5.87
CA GLN A 143 1.76 9.32 5.82
C GLN A 143 0.63 8.32 5.98
N VAL A 144 -0.01 8.29 7.14
CA VAL A 144 -1.13 7.42 7.44
C VAL A 144 -2.44 8.17 7.26
N LEU A 145 -3.19 7.82 6.22
CA LEU A 145 -4.50 8.40 5.86
C LEU A 145 -5.61 7.74 6.70
N TYR A 146 -5.71 8.15 7.95
CA TYR A 146 -6.68 7.64 8.91
C TYR A 146 -7.19 8.76 9.80
N GLY A 147 -8.51 8.76 10.06
CA GLY A 147 -9.20 9.79 10.81
C GLY A 147 -9.65 10.94 9.94
N GLU A 148 -9.59 12.16 10.46
CA GLU A 148 -9.96 13.37 9.71
C GLU A 148 -9.07 13.52 8.46
N GLY A 149 -9.72 13.62 7.28
CA GLY A 149 -9.02 13.68 6.00
C GLY A 149 -8.45 12.34 5.51
N GLY A 150 -8.84 11.21 6.11
CA GLY A 150 -8.44 9.87 5.71
C GLY A 150 -9.60 8.87 5.71
N PHE A 151 -9.27 7.60 5.84
CA PHE A 151 -10.25 6.53 5.97
C PHE A 151 -10.98 6.63 7.32
N VAL A 152 -12.30 6.57 7.28
CA VAL A 152 -13.18 6.52 8.46
C VAL A 152 -13.74 5.10 8.62
N PRO A 153 -13.49 4.43 9.77
CA PRO A 153 -13.94 3.06 9.99
C PRO A 153 -15.47 2.91 9.97
N ASN A 154 -15.95 1.90 9.26
CA ASN A 154 -17.35 1.50 9.32
C ASN A 154 -17.60 0.60 10.54
N GLN A 155 -18.87 0.51 10.99
CA GLN A 155 -19.26 -0.47 11.99
C GLN A 155 -19.02 -1.90 11.46
N PRO A 156 -18.73 -2.87 12.34
CA PRO A 156 -18.62 -4.28 11.93
C PRO A 156 -19.85 -4.73 11.12
N GLY A 157 -19.62 -5.39 9.99
CA GLY A 157 -20.68 -5.84 9.09
C GLY A 157 -21.31 -4.76 8.20
N SER A 158 -20.90 -3.50 8.34
CA SER A 158 -21.45 -2.35 7.56
C SER A 158 -20.42 -1.78 6.59
N GLY A 159 -19.41 -2.54 6.20
CA GLY A 159 -18.37 -2.12 5.28
C GLY A 159 -18.91 -1.75 3.90
N LYS A 160 -18.39 -0.67 3.33
CA LYS A 160 -18.74 -0.16 2.02
C LYS A 160 -17.48 -0.10 1.14
N PRO A 161 -17.02 -1.23 0.59
CA PRO A 161 -15.76 -1.30 -0.15
C PRO A 161 -15.69 -0.34 -1.33
N LYS A 162 -16.81 -0.08 -2.00
CA LYS A 162 -16.90 0.83 -3.14
C LYS A 162 -16.78 2.31 -2.77
N GLU A 163 -16.96 2.66 -1.50
CA GLU A 163 -16.76 4.01 -0.97
C GLU A 163 -15.34 4.21 -0.41
N TYR A 164 -14.45 3.22 -0.53
CA TYR A 164 -13.05 3.37 -0.10
C TYR A 164 -12.37 4.47 -0.92
N PRO A 165 -11.76 5.48 -0.24
CA PRO A 165 -11.39 6.73 -0.93
C PRO A 165 -10.05 6.62 -1.66
N TRP A 166 -9.94 5.77 -2.66
CA TRP A 166 -8.72 5.52 -3.43
C TRP A 166 -8.08 6.78 -3.99
N GLN A 167 -8.90 7.75 -4.44
CA GLN A 167 -8.37 8.99 -5.01
C GLN A 167 -7.57 9.79 -3.98
N LEU A 168 -8.01 9.79 -2.71
CA LEU A 168 -7.27 10.41 -1.62
C LEU A 168 -5.88 9.81 -1.44
N ALA A 169 -5.75 8.48 -1.56
CA ALA A 169 -4.46 7.80 -1.48
C ALA A 169 -3.56 8.15 -2.67
N LEU A 170 -4.12 8.17 -3.88
CA LEU A 170 -3.37 8.55 -5.08
C LEU A 170 -2.95 10.03 -5.09
N ASP A 171 -3.79 10.93 -4.57
CA ASP A 171 -3.45 12.34 -4.43
C ASP A 171 -2.29 12.55 -3.45
N ALA A 172 -2.30 11.82 -2.33
CA ALA A 172 -1.20 11.86 -1.37
C ALA A 172 0.12 11.36 -1.96
N VAL A 173 0.08 10.26 -2.73
CA VAL A 173 1.25 9.73 -3.47
C VAL A 173 1.78 10.74 -4.47
N GLN A 174 0.90 11.36 -5.26
CA GLN A 174 1.28 12.38 -6.24
C GLN A 174 1.98 13.56 -5.57
N SER A 175 1.40 14.06 -4.48
CA SER A 175 1.97 15.18 -3.73
C SER A 175 3.37 14.90 -3.20
N MET A 176 3.65 13.65 -2.78
CA MET A 176 4.98 13.26 -2.31
C MET A 176 6.05 13.28 -3.42
N VAL A 177 5.66 12.88 -4.63
CA VAL A 177 6.57 12.87 -5.78
C VAL A 177 6.81 14.29 -6.29
N ASP A 178 5.75 15.09 -6.38
CA ASP A 178 5.85 16.50 -6.83
C ASP A 178 6.68 17.32 -5.86
N GLY A 179 6.54 17.11 -4.54
CA GLY A 179 7.32 17.79 -3.50
C GLY A 179 8.82 17.48 -3.59
N LYS A 180 9.19 16.23 -3.89
CA LYS A 180 10.60 15.85 -4.12
C LYS A 180 11.22 16.53 -5.34
N SER A 181 10.44 16.76 -6.38
CA SER A 181 10.91 17.41 -7.61
C SER A 181 11.18 18.91 -7.43
N ALA A 182 10.70 19.49 -6.35
CA ALA A 182 10.84 20.92 -6.03
C ALA A 182 12.02 21.25 -5.09
N GLU A 183 12.66 20.24 -4.45
CA GLU A 183 13.87 20.44 -3.65
C GLU A 183 15.10 20.50 -4.57
N PRO A 184 15.85 21.65 -4.62
CA PRO A 184 17.11 21.72 -5.37
C PRO A 184 18.18 20.84 -4.72
N ALA A 185 18.93 20.13 -5.55
CA ALA A 185 20.04 19.27 -5.17
C ALA A 185 21.16 20.00 -4.42
#